data_f3690f52ed4f75762eec8ba9f15e2803
#
_entry.id   f3690f52ed4f75762eec8ba9f15e2803
#
_cell.length_a   1.000
_cell.length_b   1.000
_cell.length_c   1.000
_cell.angle_alpha   90.00
_cell.angle_beta   90.00
_cell.angle_gamma   90.00
#
_symmetry.space_group_name_H-M   'P 1'
#
loop_
_entity.id
_entity.type
_entity.pdbx_description
1 polymer ?
#
loop_
_entity_poly.entity_id
_entity_poly.type
_entity_poly.pdbx_seq_one_letter_code
_entity_poly.pdbx_strand_id
1 'polypeptide(L)'
;MTSKTSKDNQKVRTHKAEIVREYGPFDGADSVAGVTHDGRHVWAATGAKLVAFDPGNGAIRRTIDCACDAGTAFDGTYLYQIAETRIDKIDPSTGNVVASIPAPGQGNDSGLTWAEGSLWVGQYRDRKIHQIDPATGAIRRTIESNRFVTGVTWADGELWHGTWEGDDSDIRRIDPHSGAVLERLEMPQGAGVSGLEADGAGLFYCGGGKSGKVRAVRRPKEALDPETNAQASAA
;
A
#
# COMPACT_ATOMS: atom_id res chain seq x y z
N MET A 1 10.66 -15.73 -41.84
CA MET A 1 11.13 -16.35 -40.58
C MET A 1 10.62 -15.48 -39.43
N THR A 2 9.50 -15.86 -38.84
CA THR A 2 8.86 -15.12 -37.76
C THR A 2 9.42 -15.68 -36.43
N SER A 3 10.22 -14.87 -35.75
CA SER A 3 10.71 -15.15 -34.40
C SER A 3 9.53 -15.15 -33.43
N LYS A 4 9.15 -16.32 -32.93
CA LYS A 4 8.29 -16.48 -31.77
C LYS A 4 9.12 -16.08 -30.55
N THR A 5 8.90 -14.88 -30.05
CA THR A 5 9.29 -14.50 -28.69
C THR A 5 8.57 -15.43 -27.70
N SER A 6 9.31 -16.31 -27.06
CA SER A 6 8.82 -17.09 -25.93
C SER A 6 8.43 -16.10 -24.82
N LYS A 7 7.14 -15.94 -24.54
CA LYS A 7 6.70 -15.37 -23.28
C LYS A 7 7.12 -16.38 -22.21
N ASP A 8 8.17 -16.05 -21.49
CA ASP A 8 8.53 -16.77 -20.27
C ASP A 8 7.30 -16.76 -19.36
N ASN A 9 6.72 -17.93 -19.19
CA ASN A 9 5.54 -18.14 -18.34
C ASN A 9 6.06 -18.27 -16.90
N GLN A 10 6.61 -17.15 -16.35
CA GLN A 10 7.10 -17.11 -14.97
C GLN A 10 5.92 -17.45 -14.05
N LYS A 11 5.99 -18.61 -13.41
CA LYS A 11 4.94 -19.10 -12.53
C LYS A 11 4.80 -18.15 -11.33
N VAL A 12 3.64 -17.50 -11.17
CA VAL A 12 3.35 -16.65 -10.03
C VAL A 12 3.51 -17.44 -8.73
N ARG A 13 4.38 -16.99 -7.83
CA ARG A 13 4.50 -17.57 -6.49
C ARG A 13 3.27 -17.21 -5.68
N THR A 14 2.67 -18.19 -5.03
CA THR A 14 1.44 -17.98 -4.24
C THR A 14 1.62 -18.50 -2.83
N HIS A 15 1.30 -17.68 -1.84
CA HIS A 15 1.39 -17.98 -0.42
C HIS A 15 0.04 -17.67 0.24
N LYS A 16 -0.25 -18.32 1.36
CA LYS A 16 -1.32 -17.89 2.27
C LYS A 16 -0.78 -16.76 3.15
N ALA A 17 -1.54 -15.70 3.30
CA ALA A 17 -1.18 -14.60 4.18
C ALA A 17 -1.25 -15.02 5.65
N GLU A 18 -0.22 -14.69 6.42
CA GLU A 18 -0.18 -14.86 7.87
C GLU A 18 -0.48 -13.52 8.54
N ILE A 19 -1.68 -13.38 9.11
CA ILE A 19 -2.03 -12.24 9.96
C ILE A 19 -1.42 -12.48 11.34
N VAL A 20 -0.41 -11.69 11.70
CA VAL A 20 0.32 -11.85 12.97
C VAL A 20 -0.30 -11.03 14.09
N ARG A 21 -1.04 -9.95 13.74
CA ARG A 21 -1.71 -9.08 14.70
C ARG A 21 -2.82 -8.26 14.06
N GLU A 22 -3.82 -7.88 14.86
CA GLU A 22 -4.84 -6.91 14.51
C GLU A 22 -4.83 -5.74 15.50
N TYR A 23 -5.16 -4.53 15.01
CA TYR A 23 -5.29 -3.30 15.78
C TYR A 23 -6.66 -2.68 15.53
N GLY A 24 -7.24 -2.05 16.54
CA GLY A 24 -8.59 -1.50 16.45
C GLY A 24 -9.68 -2.53 16.86
N PRO A 25 -10.99 -2.30 16.55
CA PRO A 25 -11.45 -1.13 15.79
C PRO A 25 -11.11 0.19 16.51
N PHE A 26 -10.90 1.27 15.73
CA PHE A 26 -10.60 2.58 16.28
C PHE A 26 -11.88 3.32 16.62
N ASP A 27 -11.90 4.03 17.75
CA ASP A 27 -13.09 4.74 18.24
C ASP A 27 -13.58 5.79 17.24
N GLY A 28 -14.88 5.70 16.90
CA GLY A 28 -15.52 6.57 15.94
C GLY A 28 -15.12 6.34 14.48
N ALA A 29 -14.46 5.22 14.18
CA ALA A 29 -14.09 4.83 12.83
C ALA A 29 -15.06 3.79 12.26
N ASP A 30 -15.78 4.13 11.21
CA ASP A 30 -16.64 3.19 10.47
C ASP A 30 -15.83 2.29 9.51
N SER A 31 -14.61 2.70 9.18
CA SER A 31 -13.72 1.96 8.27
C SER A 31 -12.26 2.42 8.42
N VAL A 32 -11.34 1.62 7.90
CA VAL A 32 -9.95 2.03 7.63
C VAL A 32 -9.73 1.98 6.12
N ALA A 33 -9.46 3.12 5.51
CA ALA A 33 -9.31 3.27 4.06
C ALA A 33 -7.85 3.27 3.61
N GLY A 34 -6.98 3.98 4.33
CA GLY A 34 -5.54 4.09 4.05
C GLY A 34 -4.70 3.67 5.24
N VAL A 35 -3.48 3.25 4.98
CA VAL A 35 -2.47 2.93 6.01
C VAL A 35 -1.11 3.39 5.53
N THR A 36 -0.30 3.99 6.40
CA THR A 36 1.12 4.25 6.17
C THR A 36 1.94 4.05 7.45
N HIS A 37 3.27 4.03 7.34
CA HIS A 37 4.21 3.88 8.46
C HIS A 37 5.27 4.97 8.42
N ASP A 38 5.44 5.70 9.53
CA ASP A 38 6.38 6.83 9.61
C ASP A 38 7.78 6.46 10.13
N GLY A 39 8.10 5.16 10.16
CA GLY A 39 9.32 4.62 10.76
C GLY A 39 9.16 4.28 12.25
N ARG A 40 8.09 4.76 12.89
CA ARG A 40 7.82 4.53 14.33
C ARG A 40 6.37 4.12 14.61
N HIS A 41 5.41 4.76 13.95
CA HIS A 41 4.00 4.55 14.16
C HIS A 41 3.32 4.15 12.86
N VAL A 42 2.28 3.38 12.99
CA VAL A 42 1.35 3.12 11.89
C VAL A 42 0.24 4.18 11.94
N TRP A 43 -0.04 4.79 10.80
CA TRP A 43 -1.11 5.76 10.62
C TRP A 43 -2.25 5.10 9.86
N ALA A 44 -3.46 5.20 10.37
CA ALA A 44 -4.68 4.68 9.77
C ALA A 44 -5.62 5.83 9.39
N ALA A 45 -6.08 5.86 8.15
CA ALA A 45 -7.09 6.79 7.65
C ALA A 45 -8.48 6.22 7.95
N THR A 46 -9.26 6.92 8.79
CA THR A 46 -10.55 6.44 9.30
C THR A 46 -11.75 7.25 8.80
N GLY A 47 -11.59 7.95 7.68
CA GLY A 47 -12.61 8.80 7.05
C GLY A 47 -12.57 10.25 7.51
N ALA A 48 -12.58 10.50 8.80
CA ALA A 48 -12.53 11.86 9.38
C ALA A 48 -11.24 12.15 10.17
N LYS A 49 -10.39 11.15 10.38
CA LYS A 49 -9.17 11.28 11.18
C LYS A 49 -8.07 10.38 10.66
N LEU A 50 -6.83 10.88 10.73
CA LEU A 50 -5.64 10.05 10.73
C LEU A 50 -5.31 9.67 12.17
N VAL A 51 -5.20 8.38 12.46
CA VAL A 51 -4.91 7.83 13.78
C VAL A 51 -3.54 7.16 13.76
N ALA A 52 -2.58 7.73 14.50
CA ALA A 52 -1.26 7.11 14.71
C ALA A 52 -1.30 6.20 15.93
N PHE A 53 -0.82 4.98 15.78
CA PHE A 53 -0.69 4.04 16.89
C PHE A 53 0.68 3.36 16.88
N ASP A 54 1.09 2.92 18.07
CA ASP A 54 2.30 2.18 18.30
C ASP A 54 2.09 0.70 17.88
N PRO A 55 2.83 0.17 16.89
CA PRO A 55 2.66 -1.20 16.45
C PRO A 55 3.08 -2.25 17.49
N GLY A 56 3.89 -1.87 18.47
CA GLY A 56 4.31 -2.77 19.55
C GLY A 56 3.19 -3.10 20.53
N ASN A 57 2.30 -2.15 20.83
CA ASN A 57 1.25 -2.31 21.85
C ASN A 57 -0.15 -1.87 21.42
N GLY A 58 -0.31 -1.25 20.25
CA GLY A 58 -1.58 -0.76 19.73
C GLY A 58 -2.06 0.56 20.35
N ALA A 59 -1.26 1.18 21.24
CA ALA A 59 -1.65 2.43 21.90
C ALA A 59 -1.70 3.60 20.90
N ILE A 60 -2.82 4.32 20.90
CA ILE A 60 -2.96 5.54 20.10
C ILE A 60 -1.99 6.60 20.64
N ARG A 61 -1.20 7.18 19.75
CA ARG A 61 -0.20 8.19 20.06
C ARG A 61 -0.61 9.57 19.61
N ARG A 62 -1.37 9.66 18.52
CA ARG A 62 -1.82 10.90 17.94
C ARG A 62 -3.05 10.73 17.08
N THR A 63 -3.85 11.78 16.95
CA THR A 63 -4.91 11.92 15.96
C THR A 63 -4.78 13.26 15.26
N ILE A 64 -5.13 13.30 13.97
CA ILE A 64 -5.22 14.50 13.15
C ILE A 64 -6.61 14.49 12.51
N ASP A 65 -7.42 15.51 12.81
CA ASP A 65 -8.73 15.67 12.18
C ASP A 65 -8.53 16.17 10.73
N CYS A 66 -8.91 15.36 9.76
CA CYS A 66 -8.84 15.70 8.34
C CYS A 66 -9.72 14.75 7.54
N ALA A 67 -10.14 15.16 6.34
CA ALA A 67 -10.75 14.26 5.38
C ALA A 67 -9.72 13.22 4.94
N CYS A 68 -10.03 11.92 5.10
CA CYS A 68 -9.08 10.83 4.83
C CYS A 68 -9.83 9.54 4.43
N ASP A 69 -10.43 9.58 3.26
CA ASP A 69 -11.33 8.56 2.73
C ASP A 69 -10.64 7.50 1.85
N ALA A 70 -9.34 7.66 1.59
CA ALA A 70 -8.55 6.75 0.77
C ALA A 70 -7.09 6.63 1.26
N GLY A 71 -6.16 6.35 0.37
CA GLY A 71 -4.76 6.04 0.65
C GLY A 71 -3.99 7.14 1.39
N THR A 72 -3.04 6.71 2.20
CA THR A 72 -2.12 7.57 2.98
C THR A 72 -0.69 7.14 2.67
N ALA A 73 0.25 8.10 2.62
CA ALA A 73 1.69 7.85 2.44
C ALA A 73 2.53 8.76 3.34
N PHE A 74 3.82 8.42 3.50
CA PHE A 74 4.78 9.23 4.25
C PHE A 74 6.10 9.36 3.48
N ASP A 75 6.61 10.59 3.30
CA ASP A 75 7.84 10.87 2.53
C ASP A 75 9.12 10.94 3.38
N GLY A 76 9.03 10.59 4.66
CA GLY A 76 10.10 10.77 5.64
C GLY A 76 9.96 12.05 6.46
N THR A 77 9.09 12.97 6.06
CA THR A 77 8.84 14.25 6.73
C THR A 77 7.36 14.58 6.84
N TYR A 78 6.61 14.40 5.77
CA TYR A 78 5.19 14.77 5.65
C TYR A 78 4.33 13.54 5.34
N LEU A 79 3.10 13.58 5.86
CA LEU A 79 2.05 12.68 5.42
C LEU A 79 1.43 13.21 4.13
N TYR A 80 1.03 12.30 3.26
CA TYR A 80 0.19 12.60 2.10
C TYR A 80 -1.11 11.82 2.25
N GLN A 81 -2.23 12.51 2.08
CA GLN A 81 -3.55 11.93 2.28
C GLN A 81 -4.44 12.21 1.10
N ILE A 82 -5.00 11.17 0.48
CA ILE A 82 -6.06 11.34 -0.50
C ILE A 82 -7.33 11.78 0.22
N ALA A 83 -7.88 12.91 -0.21
CA ALA A 83 -9.11 13.52 0.28
C ALA A 83 -9.96 13.89 -0.92
N GLU A 84 -10.95 13.07 -1.26
CA GLU A 84 -11.81 13.23 -2.43
C GLU A 84 -11.02 13.35 -3.75
N THR A 85 -10.90 14.55 -4.31
CA THR A 85 -10.28 14.83 -5.62
C THR A 85 -8.87 15.41 -5.52
N ARG A 86 -8.28 15.42 -4.31
CA ARG A 86 -6.96 15.99 -4.05
C ARG A 86 -6.11 15.07 -3.16
N ILE A 87 -4.83 15.36 -3.13
CA ILE A 87 -3.88 14.76 -2.18
C ILE A 87 -3.34 15.92 -1.34
N ASP A 88 -3.64 15.90 -0.05
CA ASP A 88 -3.16 16.87 0.92
C ASP A 88 -1.81 16.43 1.48
N LYS A 89 -0.84 17.34 1.50
CA LYS A 89 0.44 17.19 2.20
C LYS A 89 0.29 17.78 3.59
N ILE A 90 0.47 16.94 4.63
CA ILE A 90 0.15 17.27 6.02
C ILE A 90 1.44 17.20 6.86
N ASP A 91 1.68 18.23 7.66
CA ASP A 91 2.71 18.17 8.70
C ASP A 91 2.22 17.28 9.85
N PRO A 92 2.87 16.12 10.10
CA PRO A 92 2.43 15.21 11.14
C PRO A 92 2.59 15.77 12.56
N SER A 93 3.41 16.82 12.75
CA SER A 93 3.62 17.43 14.06
C SER A 93 2.55 18.43 14.43
N THR A 94 1.98 19.16 13.46
CA THR A 94 0.95 20.17 13.68
C THR A 94 -0.44 19.71 13.25
N GLY A 95 -0.54 18.81 12.29
CA GLY A 95 -1.77 18.39 11.62
C GLY A 95 -2.20 19.36 10.50
N ASN A 96 -1.40 20.38 10.21
CA ASN A 96 -1.75 21.37 9.20
C ASN A 96 -1.49 20.85 7.79
N VAL A 97 -2.40 21.14 6.86
CA VAL A 97 -2.17 20.98 5.43
C VAL A 97 -1.23 22.09 4.97
N VAL A 98 -0.05 21.69 4.47
CA VAL A 98 0.99 22.62 4.00
C VAL A 98 0.97 22.80 2.48
N ALA A 99 0.40 21.83 1.74
CA ALA A 99 0.18 21.91 0.30
C ALA A 99 -0.91 20.92 -0.10
N SER A 100 -1.47 21.11 -1.30
CA SER A 100 -2.40 20.17 -1.92
C SER A 100 -2.13 20.10 -3.42
N ILE A 101 -2.28 18.90 -3.99
CA ILE A 101 -2.19 18.64 -5.42
C ILE A 101 -3.45 17.92 -5.90
N PRO A 102 -3.82 18.00 -7.19
CA PRO A 102 -4.93 17.23 -7.71
C PRO A 102 -4.63 15.72 -7.65
N ALA A 103 -5.61 14.93 -7.25
CA ALA A 103 -5.56 13.47 -7.33
C ALA A 103 -5.94 13.00 -8.74
N PRO A 104 -5.24 12.00 -9.32
CA PRO A 104 -5.41 11.64 -10.74
C PRO A 104 -6.76 11.02 -11.08
N GLY A 105 -7.42 10.39 -10.11
CA GLY A 105 -8.66 9.63 -10.33
C GLY A 105 -9.95 10.41 -10.06
N GLN A 106 -9.85 11.70 -9.74
CA GLN A 106 -11.03 12.57 -9.51
C GLN A 106 -12.06 11.96 -8.54
N GLY A 107 -11.59 11.38 -7.41
CA GLY A 107 -12.42 10.70 -6.41
C GLY A 107 -12.53 9.19 -6.58
N ASN A 108 -11.84 8.57 -7.56
CA ASN A 108 -11.73 7.13 -7.72
C ASN A 108 -10.39 6.55 -7.25
N ASP A 109 -9.56 7.37 -6.61
CA ASP A 109 -8.28 6.94 -6.08
C ASP A 109 -8.48 6.12 -4.81
N SER A 110 -7.58 5.15 -4.56
CA SER A 110 -7.72 4.17 -3.49
C SER A 110 -6.46 4.04 -2.62
N GLY A 111 -5.35 3.61 -3.19
CA GLY A 111 -4.08 3.42 -2.48
C GLY A 111 -3.11 4.57 -2.72
N LEU A 112 -2.19 4.78 -1.78
CA LEU A 112 -1.14 5.79 -1.91
C LEU A 112 0.12 5.28 -1.23
N THR A 113 1.28 5.45 -1.88
CA THR A 113 2.59 5.27 -1.24
C THR A 113 3.63 6.24 -1.80
N TRP A 114 4.68 6.48 -1.03
CA TRP A 114 5.83 7.27 -1.43
C TRP A 114 7.00 6.37 -1.77
N ALA A 115 7.53 6.51 -2.97
CA ALA A 115 8.74 5.81 -3.38
C ALA A 115 9.47 6.57 -4.50
N GLU A 116 10.80 6.52 -4.51
CA GLU A 116 11.65 7.06 -5.57
C GLU A 116 11.35 8.54 -5.92
N GLY A 117 11.08 9.35 -4.90
CA GLY A 117 10.76 10.77 -5.09
C GLY A 117 9.44 11.02 -5.83
N SER A 118 8.51 10.07 -5.76
CA SER A 118 7.21 10.10 -6.43
C SER A 118 6.12 9.60 -5.49
N LEU A 119 4.89 10.00 -5.78
CA LEU A 119 3.71 9.34 -5.22
C LEU A 119 3.21 8.27 -6.21
N TRP A 120 2.79 7.13 -5.67
CA TRP A 120 2.17 6.06 -6.43
C TRP A 120 0.73 5.92 -5.96
N VAL A 121 -0.20 6.12 -6.89
CA VAL A 121 -1.64 6.22 -6.60
C VAL A 121 -2.38 5.06 -7.24
N GLY A 122 -3.05 4.25 -6.44
CA GLY A 122 -3.93 3.18 -6.93
C GLY A 122 -5.32 3.72 -7.27
N GLN A 123 -5.92 3.19 -8.32
CA GLN A 123 -7.31 3.43 -8.71
C GLN A 123 -8.11 2.12 -8.66
N TYR A 124 -9.12 2.08 -7.82
CA TYR A 124 -9.87 0.86 -7.55
C TYR A 124 -10.56 0.32 -8.81
N ARG A 125 -11.51 1.06 -9.36
CA ARG A 125 -12.35 0.60 -10.48
C ARG A 125 -11.60 0.57 -11.80
N ASP A 126 -10.69 1.50 -12.00
CA ASP A 126 -9.93 1.62 -13.23
C ASP A 126 -8.77 0.62 -13.32
N ARG A 127 -8.48 -0.09 -12.20
CA ARG A 127 -7.45 -1.12 -12.12
C ARG A 127 -6.08 -0.60 -12.57
N LYS A 128 -5.72 0.61 -12.10
CA LYS A 128 -4.48 1.29 -12.47
C LYS A 128 -3.68 1.70 -11.25
N ILE A 129 -2.39 1.84 -11.45
CA ILE A 129 -1.49 2.49 -10.50
C ILE A 129 -0.75 3.58 -11.28
N HIS A 130 -0.86 4.81 -10.84
CA HIS A 130 -0.17 5.96 -11.41
C HIS A 130 1.04 6.35 -10.57
N GLN A 131 2.20 6.51 -11.21
CA GLN A 131 3.30 7.27 -10.64
C GLN A 131 3.09 8.73 -10.99
N ILE A 132 3.01 9.59 -9.99
CA ILE A 132 2.75 11.03 -10.17
C ILE A 132 3.85 11.90 -9.58
N ASP A 133 3.97 13.09 -10.12
CA ASP A 133 4.82 14.14 -9.59
C ASP A 133 4.23 14.69 -8.28
N PRO A 134 4.96 14.67 -7.14
CA PRO A 134 4.42 15.07 -5.85
C PRO A 134 4.24 16.58 -5.68
N ALA A 135 4.76 17.39 -6.60
CA ALA A 135 4.58 18.84 -6.57
C ALA A 135 3.40 19.33 -7.42
N THR A 136 3.04 18.56 -8.47
CA THR A 136 2.05 19.01 -9.47
C THR A 136 0.87 18.06 -9.62
N GLY A 137 0.98 16.81 -9.19
CA GLY A 137 -0.01 15.76 -9.46
C GLY A 137 0.06 15.19 -10.89
N ALA A 138 0.99 15.64 -11.72
CA ALA A 138 1.10 15.18 -13.10
C ALA A 138 1.47 13.70 -13.16
N ILE A 139 0.74 12.92 -13.97
CA ILE A 139 1.02 11.50 -14.19
C ILE A 139 2.30 11.36 -15.00
N ARG A 140 3.29 10.67 -14.44
CA ARG A 140 4.55 10.31 -15.09
C ARG A 140 4.47 8.98 -15.82
N ARG A 141 3.73 8.01 -15.21
CA ARG A 141 3.57 6.65 -15.73
C ARG A 141 2.30 6.01 -15.19
N THR A 142 1.75 5.05 -15.94
CA THR A 142 0.61 4.23 -15.55
C THR A 142 0.94 2.77 -15.70
N ILE A 143 0.56 1.96 -14.71
CA ILE A 143 0.63 0.50 -14.71
C ILE A 143 -0.81 -0.02 -14.63
N GLU A 144 -1.14 -1.00 -15.46
CA GLU A 144 -2.45 -1.66 -15.43
C GLU A 144 -2.40 -2.90 -14.53
N SER A 145 -3.47 -3.12 -13.77
CA SER A 145 -3.69 -4.34 -12.99
C SER A 145 -4.85 -5.14 -13.58
N ASN A 146 -4.79 -6.45 -13.47
CA ASN A 146 -5.90 -7.33 -13.89
C ASN A 146 -7.01 -7.46 -12.83
N ARG A 147 -6.87 -6.78 -11.67
CA ARG A 147 -7.87 -6.73 -10.58
C ARG A 147 -8.02 -5.33 -10.02
N PHE A 148 -9.07 -5.09 -9.25
CA PHE A 148 -9.28 -3.84 -8.52
C PHE A 148 -8.10 -3.56 -7.59
N VAL A 149 -7.49 -2.37 -7.72
CA VAL A 149 -6.37 -1.94 -6.89
C VAL A 149 -6.92 -1.25 -5.64
N THR A 150 -6.49 -1.70 -4.46
CA THR A 150 -6.87 -1.08 -3.17
C THR A 150 -5.68 -0.32 -2.57
N GLY A 151 -4.93 -0.89 -1.63
CA GLY A 151 -3.71 -0.29 -1.11
C GLY A 151 -2.54 -0.44 -2.09
N VAL A 152 -1.57 0.47 -2.00
CA VAL A 152 -0.31 0.41 -2.76
C VAL A 152 0.81 0.67 -1.78
N THR A 153 1.92 -0.08 -1.88
CA THR A 153 3.15 0.15 -1.11
C THR A 153 4.39 -0.20 -1.91
N TRP A 154 5.52 0.30 -1.45
CA TRP A 154 6.84 0.02 -1.98
C TRP A 154 7.70 -0.61 -0.91
N ALA A 155 8.27 -1.78 -1.20
CA ALA A 155 9.10 -2.51 -0.25
C ALA A 155 10.32 -3.10 -0.95
N ASP A 156 11.52 -2.78 -0.46
CA ASP A 156 12.81 -3.28 -0.96
C ASP A 156 13.01 -3.13 -2.48
N GLY A 157 12.60 -1.98 -3.02
CA GLY A 157 12.70 -1.70 -4.47
C GLY A 157 11.58 -2.31 -5.31
N GLU A 158 10.54 -2.88 -4.68
CA GLU A 158 9.46 -3.58 -5.34
C GLU A 158 8.09 -2.94 -5.08
N LEU A 159 7.24 -2.97 -6.10
CA LEU A 159 5.88 -2.45 -6.02
C LEU A 159 4.91 -3.55 -5.61
N TRP A 160 4.13 -3.27 -4.58
CA TRP A 160 3.10 -4.15 -4.06
C TRP A 160 1.74 -3.44 -4.06
N HIS A 161 0.67 -4.17 -4.30
CA HIS A 161 -0.68 -3.64 -4.13
C HIS A 161 -1.65 -4.68 -3.58
N GLY A 162 -2.64 -4.19 -2.86
CA GLY A 162 -3.77 -4.98 -2.41
C GLY A 162 -4.84 -5.09 -3.50
N THR A 163 -5.65 -6.14 -3.42
CA THR A 163 -6.89 -6.29 -4.19
C THR A 163 -8.03 -6.65 -3.26
N TRP A 164 -9.25 -6.32 -3.66
CA TRP A 164 -10.44 -6.74 -2.93
C TRP A 164 -11.63 -6.85 -3.88
N GLU A 165 -12.13 -8.06 -4.10
CA GLU A 165 -13.27 -8.34 -4.98
C GLU A 165 -14.19 -9.36 -4.30
N GLY A 166 -15.38 -8.92 -3.86
CA GLY A 166 -16.29 -9.74 -3.05
C GLY A 166 -15.67 -10.09 -1.70
N ASP A 167 -15.58 -11.39 -1.41
CA ASP A 167 -14.94 -11.91 -0.18
C ASP A 167 -13.46 -12.26 -0.37
N ASP A 168 -12.95 -12.12 -1.61
CA ASP A 168 -11.57 -12.44 -1.94
C ASP A 168 -10.68 -11.20 -1.92
N SER A 169 -9.53 -11.33 -1.28
CA SER A 169 -8.50 -10.30 -1.22
C SER A 169 -7.12 -10.93 -1.28
N ASP A 170 -6.20 -10.27 -1.94
CA ASP A 170 -4.79 -10.67 -1.94
C ASP A 170 -3.87 -9.45 -1.94
N ILE A 171 -2.61 -9.64 -1.56
CA ILE A 171 -1.53 -8.68 -1.69
C ILE A 171 -0.61 -9.21 -2.78
N ARG A 172 -0.26 -8.37 -3.76
CA ARG A 172 0.49 -8.76 -4.95
C ARG A 172 1.76 -7.95 -5.10
N ARG A 173 2.85 -8.66 -5.37
CA ARG A 173 4.05 -8.08 -5.93
C ARG A 173 3.91 -8.02 -7.43
N ILE A 174 4.18 -6.88 -8.00
CA ILE A 174 4.12 -6.68 -9.45
C ILE A 174 5.44 -6.13 -9.98
N ASP A 175 5.74 -6.48 -11.20
CA ASP A 175 6.79 -5.82 -11.96
C ASP A 175 6.37 -4.36 -12.25
N PRO A 176 7.13 -3.36 -11.79
CA PRO A 176 6.73 -1.97 -11.92
C PRO A 176 6.78 -1.45 -13.37
N HIS A 177 7.35 -2.20 -14.31
CA HIS A 177 7.43 -1.80 -15.72
C HIS A 177 6.28 -2.40 -16.54
N SER A 178 5.97 -3.67 -16.32
CA SER A 178 4.98 -4.42 -17.11
C SER A 178 3.64 -4.60 -16.42
N GLY A 179 3.57 -4.43 -15.09
CA GLY A 179 2.39 -4.77 -14.29
C GLY A 179 2.18 -6.28 -14.09
N ALA A 180 3.13 -7.10 -14.55
CA ALA A 180 3.03 -8.55 -14.39
C ALA A 180 3.05 -8.94 -12.91
N VAL A 181 2.14 -9.84 -12.50
CA VAL A 181 2.10 -10.36 -11.13
C VAL A 181 3.23 -11.38 -10.95
N LEU A 182 4.11 -11.11 -10.00
CA LEU A 182 5.27 -11.95 -9.66
C LEU A 182 4.99 -12.86 -8.47
N GLU A 183 4.18 -12.35 -7.51
CA GLU A 183 3.89 -13.03 -6.26
C GLU A 183 2.52 -12.64 -5.72
N ARG A 184 1.88 -13.55 -4.97
CA ARG A 184 0.57 -13.34 -4.34
C ARG A 184 0.56 -13.85 -2.91
N LEU A 185 0.01 -13.05 -1.98
CA LEU A 185 -0.40 -13.47 -0.65
C LEU A 185 -1.92 -13.48 -0.61
N GLU A 186 -2.51 -14.67 -0.57
CA GLU A 186 -3.96 -14.83 -0.45
C GLU A 186 -4.40 -14.57 0.99
N MET A 187 -5.22 -13.55 1.19
CA MET A 187 -5.78 -13.23 2.50
C MET A 187 -6.80 -14.30 2.92
N PRO A 188 -7.02 -14.50 4.22
CA PRO A 188 -8.14 -15.30 4.70
C PRO A 188 -9.47 -14.74 4.18
N GLN A 189 -10.43 -15.61 3.93
CA GLN A 189 -11.76 -15.23 3.45
C GLN A 189 -12.38 -14.14 4.33
N GLY A 190 -12.92 -13.10 3.70
CA GLY A 190 -13.49 -11.94 4.39
C GLY A 190 -12.48 -10.96 4.98
N ALA A 191 -11.18 -11.24 4.90
CA ALA A 191 -10.13 -10.31 5.33
C ALA A 191 -9.72 -9.38 4.19
N GLY A 192 -10.53 -8.35 3.92
CA GLY A 192 -10.25 -7.37 2.87
C GLY A 192 -8.99 -6.54 3.14
N VAL A 193 -8.35 -6.07 2.07
CA VAL A 193 -7.22 -5.12 2.08
C VAL A 193 -7.69 -3.82 1.46
N SER A 194 -7.81 -2.74 2.24
CA SER A 194 -8.20 -1.40 1.76
C SER A 194 -7.01 -0.45 1.59
N GLY A 195 -6.16 -0.34 2.60
CA GLY A 195 -4.87 0.34 2.55
C GLY A 195 -3.74 -0.66 2.71
N LEU A 196 -2.52 -0.31 2.30
CA LEU A 196 -1.36 -1.19 2.39
C LEU A 196 -0.09 -0.37 2.59
N GLU A 197 0.73 -0.76 3.58
CA GLU A 197 2.06 -0.18 3.78
C GLU A 197 3.04 -1.22 4.33
N ALA A 198 4.29 -1.15 3.91
CA ALA A 198 5.37 -1.97 4.43
C ALA A 198 6.14 -1.25 5.54
N ASP A 199 6.55 -1.97 6.59
CA ASP A 199 7.34 -1.39 7.70
C ASP A 199 8.85 -1.39 7.45
N GLY A 200 9.29 -1.98 6.34
CA GLY A 200 10.73 -2.21 6.08
C GLY A 200 11.37 -3.30 6.94
N ALA A 201 10.63 -3.91 7.88
CA ALA A 201 11.14 -4.93 8.82
C ALA A 201 10.51 -6.32 8.60
N GLY A 202 9.68 -6.48 7.58
CA GLY A 202 9.09 -7.75 7.16
C GLY A 202 7.60 -7.90 7.45
N LEU A 203 6.91 -6.81 7.71
CA LEU A 203 5.46 -6.78 7.83
C LEU A 203 4.85 -5.84 6.79
N PHE A 204 3.64 -6.21 6.36
CA PHE A 204 2.68 -5.29 5.76
C PHE A 204 1.63 -4.92 6.79
N TYR A 205 1.25 -3.64 6.85
CA TYR A 205 0.07 -3.17 7.53
C TYR A 205 -1.04 -2.95 6.51
N CYS A 206 -2.19 -3.59 6.74
CA CYS A 206 -3.31 -3.56 5.81
C CYS A 206 -4.54 -2.97 6.50
N GLY A 207 -5.16 -1.97 5.91
CA GLY A 207 -6.49 -1.52 6.30
C GLY A 207 -7.53 -2.58 5.98
N GLY A 208 -8.45 -2.82 6.87
CA GLY A 208 -9.49 -3.84 6.73
C GLY A 208 -10.86 -3.28 6.31
N GLY A 209 -10.91 -2.11 5.67
CA GLY A 209 -12.16 -1.49 5.24
C GLY A 209 -13.15 -1.36 6.40
N LYS A 210 -14.39 -1.78 6.20
CA LYS A 210 -15.50 -1.72 7.19
C LYS A 210 -15.27 -2.51 8.48
N SER A 211 -14.20 -3.30 8.59
CA SER A 211 -13.86 -3.92 9.87
C SER A 211 -13.36 -2.92 10.91
N GLY A 212 -12.99 -1.69 10.50
CA GLY A 212 -12.39 -0.68 11.35
C GLY A 212 -11.02 -1.06 11.90
N LYS A 213 -10.39 -2.12 11.35
CA LYS A 213 -9.13 -2.66 11.85
C LYS A 213 -7.98 -2.42 10.89
N VAL A 214 -6.76 -2.43 11.44
CA VAL A 214 -5.50 -2.61 10.70
C VAL A 214 -4.96 -4.00 11.05
N ARG A 215 -4.48 -4.74 10.03
CA ARG A 215 -3.84 -6.05 10.18
C ARG A 215 -2.37 -5.96 9.87
N ALA A 216 -1.53 -6.51 10.74
CA ALA A 216 -0.14 -6.79 10.42
C ALA A 216 -0.05 -8.17 9.76
N VAL A 217 0.46 -8.21 8.55
CA VAL A 217 0.60 -9.41 7.72
C VAL A 217 2.08 -9.66 7.46
N ARG A 218 2.54 -10.90 7.66
CA ARG A 218 3.92 -11.25 7.39
C ARG A 218 4.23 -11.15 5.90
N ARG A 219 5.27 -10.36 5.55
CA ARG A 219 5.78 -10.32 4.18
C ARG A 219 6.59 -11.60 3.90
N PRO A 220 6.44 -12.24 2.73
CA PRO A 220 7.29 -13.36 2.36
C PRO A 220 8.76 -12.92 2.40
N LYS A 221 9.61 -13.74 2.99
CA LYS A 221 11.06 -13.57 2.82
C LYS A 221 11.38 -13.99 1.40
N GLU A 222 12.20 -13.22 0.69
CA GLU A 222 12.78 -13.73 -0.55
C GLU A 222 13.40 -15.09 -0.26
N ALA A 223 13.00 -16.11 -1.01
CA ALA A 223 13.78 -17.33 -1.08
C ALA A 223 15.14 -16.90 -1.66
N LEU A 224 16.18 -16.88 -0.84
CA LEU A 224 17.54 -16.72 -1.34
C LEU A 224 17.70 -17.76 -2.46
N ASP A 225 17.95 -17.32 -3.68
CA ASP A 225 18.21 -18.21 -4.78
C ASP A 225 19.33 -19.16 -4.36
N PRO A 226 19.13 -20.49 -4.45
CA PRO A 226 20.15 -21.45 -4.03
C PRO A 226 21.50 -21.29 -4.76
N GLU A 227 21.52 -20.59 -5.91
CA GLU A 227 22.73 -20.30 -6.67
C GLU A 227 23.61 -19.21 -6.04
N THR A 228 23.04 -18.27 -5.27
CA THR A 228 23.82 -17.23 -4.59
C THR A 228 24.57 -17.78 -3.36
N ASN A 229 24.05 -18.84 -2.74
CA ASN A 229 24.70 -19.49 -1.61
C ASN A 229 25.90 -20.39 -2.01
N ALA A 230 25.96 -20.85 -3.25
CA ALA A 230 27.07 -21.68 -3.74
C ALA A 230 28.35 -20.85 -3.97
N GLN A 231 28.23 -19.56 -4.24
CA GLN A 231 29.38 -18.67 -4.47
C GLN A 231 29.96 -18.10 -3.17
N ALA A 232 29.16 -17.94 -2.11
CA ALA A 232 29.63 -17.44 -0.82
C ALA A 232 30.34 -18.51 0.03
N SER A 233 30.20 -19.80 -0.30
CA SER A 233 30.84 -20.92 0.40
C SER A 233 32.14 -21.40 -0.24
N ALA A 234 32.55 -20.79 -1.36
CA ALA A 234 33.75 -21.14 -2.12
C ALA A 234 34.83 -20.03 -2.15
N ALA A 235 34.73 -19.02 -1.26
CA ALA A 235 35.72 -17.95 -1.12
C ALA A 235 36.40 -18.01 0.26
#